data_e00a5c8e903088f75fb567c4bed10f1b
#
_entry.id   e00a5c8e903088f75fb567c4bed10f1b
#
_cell.length_a   1.000
_cell.length_b   1.000
_cell.length_c   1.000
_cell.angle_alpha   90.00
_cell.angle_beta   90.00
_cell.angle_gamma   90.00
#
_symmetry.space_group_name_H-M   'P 1'
#
loop_
_entity.id
_entity.type
_entity.pdbx_description
1 polymer ?
#
loop_
_entity_poly.entity_id
_entity_poly.type
_entity_poly.pdbx_seq_one_letter_code
_entity_poly.pdbx_strand_id
1 'polypeptide(L)'
;MTGRMVLIAILLPVLAGCVSYTRPMGYMNSSINDAKQGQDCRTVVFGHGGMPDVTMVQAIRLGGITRLRSAEYRVNTLQGVGSECVIAHGE
;
A
#
# COMPACT_ATOMS: atom_id res chain seq x y z
N MET A 1 23.69 18.14 -31.07
CA MET A 1 23.44 16.74 -30.65
C MET A 1 23.38 16.57 -29.16
N THR A 2 23.89 17.50 -28.40
CA THR A 2 23.77 17.50 -26.94
C THR A 2 22.31 17.67 -26.45
N GLY A 3 21.41 18.27 -27.24
CA GLY A 3 19.99 18.45 -26.88
C GLY A 3 19.20 17.15 -26.79
N ARG A 4 19.57 16.13 -27.55
CA ARG A 4 18.91 14.81 -27.50
C ARG A 4 19.20 14.05 -26.20
N MET A 5 20.43 14.13 -25.72
CA MET A 5 20.82 13.50 -24.45
C MET A 5 20.15 14.17 -23.24
N VAL A 6 19.97 15.48 -23.30
CA VAL A 6 19.31 16.23 -22.22
C VAL A 6 17.82 15.85 -22.14
N LEU A 7 17.15 15.65 -23.27
CA LEU A 7 15.76 15.21 -23.32
C LEU A 7 15.57 13.81 -22.71
N ILE A 8 16.47 12.89 -23.00
CA ILE A 8 16.41 11.53 -22.43
C ILE A 8 16.63 11.57 -20.93
N ALA A 9 17.55 12.39 -20.44
CA ALA A 9 17.82 12.55 -19.01
C ALA A 9 16.64 13.17 -18.25
N ILE A 10 15.84 14.01 -18.87
CA ILE A 10 14.64 14.60 -18.27
C ILE A 10 13.49 13.59 -18.24
N LEU A 11 13.36 12.73 -19.24
CA LEU A 11 12.32 11.72 -19.32
C LEU A 11 12.51 10.58 -18.30
N LEU A 12 13.75 10.20 -17.97
CA LEU A 12 14.03 9.14 -17.02
C LEU A 12 13.43 9.37 -15.62
N PRO A 13 13.55 10.56 -14.98
CA PRO A 13 12.89 10.81 -13.70
C PRO A 13 11.37 10.75 -13.76
N VAL A 14 10.76 11.11 -14.89
CA VAL A 14 9.30 11.03 -15.07
C VAL A 14 8.85 9.58 -15.15
N LEU A 15 9.60 8.72 -15.83
CA LEU A 15 9.30 7.28 -15.92
C LEU A 15 9.52 6.56 -14.60
N ALA A 16 10.39 7.07 -13.74
CA ALA A 16 10.66 6.52 -12.42
C ALA A 16 9.63 6.95 -11.36
N GLY A 17 8.58 7.70 -11.74
CA GLY A 17 7.55 8.20 -10.83
C GLY A 17 6.56 7.18 -10.31
N CYS A 18 6.62 5.93 -10.78
CA CYS A 18 5.79 4.83 -10.27
C CYS A 18 6.40 4.24 -9.01
N VAL A 19 5.61 4.21 -7.92
CA VAL A 19 6.00 3.56 -6.68
C VAL A 19 4.97 2.47 -6.39
N SER A 20 5.44 1.24 -6.28
CA SER A 20 4.60 0.10 -5.93
C SER A 20 5.40 -0.82 -5.01
N TYR A 21 4.92 -1.00 -3.79
CA TYR A 21 5.54 -1.92 -2.85
C TYR A 21 4.51 -2.44 -1.86
N THR A 22 4.84 -3.59 -1.25
CA THR A 22 4.07 -4.19 -0.17
C THR A 22 5.02 -4.49 0.96
N ARG A 23 4.65 -4.14 2.19
CA ARG A 23 5.45 -4.44 3.37
C ARG A 23 4.57 -4.93 4.52
N PRO A 24 5.08 -5.80 5.39
CA PRO A 24 4.36 -6.19 6.59
C PRO A 24 4.24 -5.00 7.55
N MET A 25 3.15 -4.96 8.31
CA MET A 25 2.91 -3.91 9.30
C MET A 25 3.48 -4.26 10.68
N GLY A 26 4.45 -5.18 10.73
CA GLY A 26 5.14 -5.52 11.97
C GLY A 26 4.35 -6.41 12.93
N TYR A 27 3.14 -6.82 12.59
CA TYR A 27 2.31 -7.70 13.41
C TYR A 27 2.18 -9.06 12.75
N MET A 28 2.46 -10.12 13.50
CA MET A 28 2.23 -11.48 13.03
C MET A 28 2.02 -12.41 14.21
N ASN A 29 0.95 -13.19 14.16
CA ASN A 29 0.68 -14.24 15.14
C ASN A 29 0.34 -15.55 14.39
N SER A 30 1.32 -16.41 14.25
CA SER A 30 1.21 -17.64 13.48
C SER A 30 0.27 -18.68 14.11
N SER A 31 -0.14 -18.50 15.38
CA SER A 31 -1.11 -19.38 16.05
C SER A 31 -2.55 -19.10 15.60
N ILE A 32 -2.81 -17.98 14.93
CA ILE A 32 -4.11 -17.61 14.43
C ILE A 32 -4.26 -18.09 12.98
N ASN A 33 -5.42 -18.63 12.64
CA ASN A 33 -5.73 -19.10 11.31
C ASN A 33 -5.79 -17.92 10.31
N ASP A 34 -5.53 -18.20 9.03
CA ASP A 34 -5.56 -17.23 7.93
C ASP A 34 -6.75 -17.51 6.99
N ALA A 35 -7.90 -17.81 7.59
CA ALA A 35 -9.09 -18.15 6.82
C ALA A 35 -9.86 -16.94 6.28
N LYS A 36 -9.64 -15.77 6.87
CA LYS A 36 -10.33 -14.54 6.48
C LYS A 36 -9.34 -13.48 6.07
N GLN A 37 -9.76 -12.65 5.13
CA GLN A 37 -8.98 -11.51 4.63
C GLN A 37 -9.90 -10.31 4.43
N GLY A 38 -9.43 -9.15 4.84
CA GLY A 38 -10.11 -7.89 4.59
C GLY A 38 -9.12 -6.88 4.02
N GLN A 39 -9.63 -5.95 3.24
CA GLN A 39 -8.82 -4.91 2.61
C GLN A 39 -9.56 -3.59 2.64
N ASP A 40 -8.84 -2.52 2.97
CA ASP A 40 -9.33 -1.15 2.89
C ASP A 40 -8.28 -0.29 2.21
N CYS A 41 -8.73 0.54 1.27
CA CYS A 41 -7.85 1.36 0.46
C CYS A 41 -8.24 2.83 0.54
N ARG A 42 -7.25 3.70 0.40
CA ARG A 42 -7.42 5.14 0.36
C ARG A 42 -6.65 5.73 -0.80
N THR A 43 -7.12 6.88 -1.29
CA THR A 43 -6.42 7.65 -2.29
C THR A 43 -5.28 8.43 -1.65
N VAL A 44 -4.10 8.40 -2.29
CA VAL A 44 -2.91 9.14 -1.87
C VAL A 44 -2.64 10.21 -2.92
N VAL A 45 -2.41 11.44 -2.47
CA VAL A 45 -2.06 12.58 -3.34
C VAL A 45 -0.81 13.23 -2.77
N PHE A 46 0.29 13.20 -3.53
CA PHE A 46 1.57 13.80 -3.16
C PHE A 46 2.06 13.43 -1.76
N GLY A 47 1.93 12.15 -1.41
CA GLY A 47 2.34 11.64 -0.10
C GLY A 47 1.37 11.92 1.04
N HIS A 48 0.29 12.62 0.78
CA HIS A 48 -0.80 12.83 1.75
C HIS A 48 -1.81 11.71 1.61
N GLY A 49 -1.67 10.71 2.45
CA GLY A 49 -2.52 9.54 2.43
C GLY A 49 -3.30 9.37 3.70
N GLY A 50 -3.93 8.23 3.83
CA GLY A 50 -4.71 7.88 5.00
C GLY A 50 -3.85 7.59 6.22
N MET A 51 -4.52 7.42 7.34
CA MET A 51 -3.90 6.94 8.57
C MET A 51 -3.92 5.42 8.55
N PRO A 52 -2.74 4.73 8.49
CA PRO A 52 -2.70 3.27 8.39
C PRO A 52 -3.49 2.54 9.48
N ASP A 53 -3.48 3.07 10.71
CA ASP A 53 -4.20 2.44 11.82
C ASP A 53 -5.73 2.45 11.61
N VAL A 54 -6.27 3.56 11.11
CA VAL A 54 -7.70 3.66 10.82
C VAL A 54 -8.07 2.73 9.67
N THR A 55 -7.24 2.67 8.65
CA THR A 55 -7.44 1.79 7.50
C THR A 55 -7.35 0.31 7.90
N MET A 56 -6.50 -0.04 8.85
CA MET A 56 -6.41 -1.39 9.40
C MET A 56 -7.69 -1.80 10.12
N VAL A 57 -8.27 -0.91 10.92
CA VAL A 57 -9.53 -1.17 11.60
C VAL A 57 -10.65 -1.46 10.59
N GLN A 58 -10.72 -0.69 9.51
CA GLN A 58 -11.70 -0.92 8.44
C GLN A 58 -11.45 -2.23 7.70
N ALA A 59 -10.19 -2.57 7.41
CA ALA A 59 -9.85 -3.83 6.77
C ALA A 59 -10.28 -5.03 7.62
N ILE A 60 -10.05 -4.97 8.93
CA ILE A 60 -10.48 -5.99 9.87
C ILE A 60 -12.00 -6.14 9.85
N ARG A 61 -12.72 -5.03 9.88
CA ARG A 61 -14.18 -5.02 9.87
C ARG A 61 -14.74 -5.58 8.56
N LEU A 62 -14.20 -5.16 7.43
CA LEU A 62 -14.65 -5.61 6.11
C LEU A 62 -14.39 -7.09 5.88
N GLY A 63 -13.32 -7.63 6.46
CA GLY A 63 -13.00 -9.05 6.38
C GLY A 63 -13.76 -9.92 7.38
N GLY A 64 -14.50 -9.33 8.31
CA GLY A 64 -15.16 -10.08 9.38
C GLY A 64 -14.18 -10.77 10.33
N ILE A 65 -13.00 -10.19 10.50
CA ILE A 65 -11.92 -10.76 11.28
C ILE A 65 -12.17 -10.47 12.75
N THR A 66 -12.14 -11.51 13.57
CA THR A 66 -12.25 -11.39 15.03
C THR A 66 -10.90 -11.50 15.72
N ARG A 67 -9.94 -12.23 15.10
CA ARG A 67 -8.58 -12.40 15.61
C ARG A 67 -7.60 -12.14 14.49
N LEU A 68 -6.84 -11.08 14.62
CA LEU A 68 -5.88 -10.67 13.61
C LEU A 68 -4.62 -11.54 13.65
N ARG A 69 -4.27 -12.14 12.51
CA ARG A 69 -3.02 -12.88 12.33
C ARG A 69 -1.89 -11.98 11.87
N SER A 70 -2.11 -11.22 10.81
CA SER A 70 -1.11 -10.35 10.22
C SER A 70 -1.79 -9.25 9.41
N ALA A 71 -1.03 -8.22 9.10
CA ALA A 71 -1.49 -7.15 8.22
C ALA A 71 -0.35 -6.74 7.29
N GLU A 72 -0.72 -6.31 6.10
CA GLU A 72 0.21 -5.82 5.08
C GLU A 72 -0.20 -4.42 4.65
N TYR A 73 0.80 -3.62 4.32
CA TYR A 73 0.62 -2.28 3.77
C TYR A 73 1.10 -2.27 2.33
N ARG A 74 0.20 -1.94 1.42
CA ARG A 74 0.48 -1.90 -0.01
C ARG A 74 0.29 -0.49 -0.55
N VAL A 75 1.29 0.00 -1.26
CA VAL A 75 1.25 1.31 -1.92
C VAL A 75 1.39 1.12 -3.42
N ASN A 76 0.57 1.83 -4.18
CA ASN A 76 0.65 1.87 -5.62
C ASN A 76 0.35 3.30 -6.07
N THR A 77 1.40 4.05 -6.40
CA THR A 77 1.29 5.44 -6.83
C THR A 77 2.03 5.67 -8.13
N LEU A 78 1.51 6.61 -8.91
CA LEU A 78 2.13 7.14 -10.11
C LEU A 78 2.28 8.64 -9.93
N GLN A 79 3.52 9.14 -9.93
CA GLN A 79 3.84 10.55 -9.74
C GLN A 79 3.21 11.15 -8.47
N GLY A 80 3.20 10.35 -7.40
CA GLY A 80 2.66 10.78 -6.11
C GLY A 80 1.16 10.66 -5.95
N VAL A 81 0.44 10.18 -6.96
CA VAL A 81 -1.00 9.97 -6.91
C VAL A 81 -1.33 8.50 -7.13
N GLY A 82 -2.16 7.94 -6.27
CA GLY A 82 -2.57 6.56 -6.38
C GLY A 82 -3.36 6.10 -5.19
N SER A 83 -3.07 4.89 -4.73
CA SER A 83 -3.78 4.30 -3.60
C SER A 83 -2.82 3.66 -2.61
N GLU A 84 -3.23 3.65 -1.35
CA GLU A 84 -2.62 2.82 -0.32
C GLU A 84 -3.69 1.92 0.27
N CYS A 85 -3.33 0.68 0.54
CA CYS A 85 -4.24 -0.33 1.03
C CYS A 85 -3.63 -1.03 2.24
N VAL A 86 -4.48 -1.39 3.17
CA VAL A 86 -4.15 -2.30 4.26
C VAL A 86 -4.90 -3.59 4.03
N ILE A 87 -4.19 -4.71 4.06
CA ILE A 87 -4.76 -6.04 3.92
C ILE A 87 -4.55 -6.75 5.25
N ALA A 88 -5.66 -7.12 5.89
CA ALA A 88 -5.67 -7.82 7.16
C ALA A 88 -5.99 -9.30 6.94
N HIS A 89 -5.27 -10.17 7.63
CA HIS A 89 -5.46 -11.62 7.60
C HIS A 89 -5.75 -12.11 9.01
N GLY A 90 -6.66 -13.06 9.13
CA GLY A 90 -6.99 -13.62 10.44
C GLY A 90 -8.16 -14.60 10.40
N GLU A 91 -8.83 -14.71 11.53
CA GLU A 91 -10.00 -15.59 11.69
C GLU A 91 -11.19 -14.92 12.37
#